data_344ef70a156ea02d0477e5e79d9a6168
#
_entry.id   344ef70a156ea02d0477e5e79d9a6168
#
_cell.length_a   1.000
_cell.length_b   1.000
_cell.length_c   1.000
_cell.angle_alpha   90.00
_cell.angle_beta   90.00
_cell.angle_gamma   90.00
#
_symmetry.space_group_name_H-M   'P 1'
#
loop_
_entity.id
_entity.type
_entity.pdbx_description
1 polymer ?
#
loop_
_entity_poly.entity_id
_entity_poly.type
_entity_poly.pdbx_seq_one_letter_code
_entity_poly.pdbx_strand_id
1 'polypeptide(L)'
;MSIEDNKVIARRFAEDVWGRADPAAVEQVVHPDITVAYPLLPETVHGREAFKQVLAQLQAALPDLRGTVDEVIAEGDKVVVRWTLAGTQRGAFGPIPATGKSVRWTGISICRIAAGQVIDDRGEEDALGFMRQLGLVPTPEQAPTPA
;
A
#
# COMPACT_ATOMS: atom_id res chain seq x y z
N MET A 1 -0.12 -7.21 -24.10
CA MET A 1 -0.95 -6.13 -23.55
C MET A 1 -0.25 -4.80 -23.77
N SER A 2 -1.03 -3.76 -24.01
CA SER A 2 -0.49 -2.43 -24.24
C SER A 2 -0.05 -1.76 -22.91
N ILE A 3 0.73 -0.69 -23.04
CA ILE A 3 1.10 0.16 -21.90
C ILE A 3 -0.16 0.73 -21.23
N GLU A 4 -1.17 1.13 -22.02
CA GLU A 4 -2.43 1.65 -21.48
C GLU A 4 -3.19 0.58 -20.70
N ASP A 5 -3.21 -0.67 -21.18
CA ASP A 5 -3.80 -1.78 -20.43
C ASP A 5 -3.08 -2.00 -19.09
N ASN A 6 -1.75 -1.95 -19.10
CA ASN A 6 -0.94 -2.12 -17.90
C ASN A 6 -1.22 -1.00 -16.88
N LYS A 7 -1.39 0.24 -17.34
CA LYS A 7 -1.77 1.36 -16.46
C LYS A 7 -3.13 1.15 -15.80
N VAL A 8 -4.11 0.64 -16.56
CA VAL A 8 -5.45 0.34 -16.01
C VAL A 8 -5.35 -0.73 -14.92
N ILE A 9 -4.58 -1.79 -15.17
CA ILE A 9 -4.37 -2.87 -14.18
C ILE A 9 -3.70 -2.32 -12.91
N ALA A 10 -2.63 -1.55 -13.06
CA ALA A 10 -1.91 -0.99 -11.91
C ALA A 10 -2.78 0.00 -11.12
N ARG A 11 -3.58 0.82 -11.79
CA ARG A 11 -4.53 1.74 -11.15
C ARG A 11 -5.58 0.96 -10.35
N ARG A 12 -6.16 -0.07 -10.94
CA ARG A 12 -7.13 -0.92 -10.27
C ARG A 12 -6.51 -1.65 -9.06
N PHE A 13 -5.27 -2.09 -9.20
CA PHE A 13 -4.52 -2.70 -8.10
C PHE A 13 -4.35 -1.72 -6.94
N ALA A 14 -4.01 -0.47 -7.21
CA ALA A 14 -3.86 0.54 -6.16
C ALA A 14 -5.19 0.92 -5.49
N GLU A 15 -6.23 1.15 -6.28
CA GLU A 15 -7.51 1.67 -5.78
C GLU A 15 -8.41 0.57 -5.20
N ASP A 16 -8.57 -0.54 -5.91
CA ASP A 16 -9.54 -1.57 -5.54
C ASP A 16 -8.92 -2.68 -4.67
N VAL A 17 -7.64 -3.00 -4.87
CA VAL A 17 -6.97 -4.04 -4.08
C VAL A 17 -6.38 -3.44 -2.81
N TRP A 18 -5.42 -2.53 -2.91
CA TRP A 18 -4.85 -1.90 -1.72
C TRP A 18 -5.86 -1.03 -0.98
N GLY A 19 -6.61 -0.21 -1.69
CA GLY A 19 -7.54 0.75 -1.10
C GLY A 19 -8.81 0.12 -0.52
N ARG A 20 -9.33 -0.95 -1.13
CA ARG A 20 -10.64 -1.52 -0.76
C ARG A 20 -10.60 -3.00 -0.39
N ALA A 21 -9.49 -3.69 -0.67
CA ALA A 21 -9.39 -5.15 -0.52
C ALA A 21 -10.55 -5.90 -1.20
N ASP A 22 -11.01 -5.39 -2.36
CA ASP A 22 -12.12 -5.98 -3.11
C ASP A 22 -11.74 -7.40 -3.57
N PRO A 23 -12.44 -8.46 -3.10
CA PRO A 23 -12.07 -9.84 -3.44
C PRO A 23 -12.10 -10.13 -4.94
N ALA A 24 -13.03 -9.56 -5.69
CA ALA A 24 -13.10 -9.75 -7.14
C ALA A 24 -11.90 -9.13 -7.83
N ALA A 25 -11.49 -7.92 -7.42
CA ALA A 25 -10.29 -7.27 -7.96
C ALA A 25 -9.02 -8.07 -7.65
N VAL A 26 -8.91 -8.60 -6.42
CA VAL A 26 -7.76 -9.45 -6.03
C VAL A 26 -7.63 -10.63 -6.99
N GLU A 27 -8.71 -11.38 -7.24
CA GLU A 27 -8.66 -12.52 -8.13
C GLU A 27 -8.34 -12.14 -9.58
N GLN A 28 -8.78 -10.97 -10.03
CA GLN A 28 -8.62 -10.54 -11.42
C GLN A 28 -7.27 -9.91 -11.72
N VAL A 29 -6.70 -9.12 -10.80
CA VAL A 29 -5.50 -8.34 -11.09
C VAL A 29 -4.27 -8.73 -10.29
N VAL A 30 -4.38 -9.61 -9.30
CA VAL A 30 -3.24 -10.08 -8.51
C VAL A 30 -2.79 -11.45 -8.99
N HIS A 31 -1.53 -11.54 -9.43
CA HIS A 31 -0.96 -12.82 -9.86
C HIS A 31 -0.83 -13.79 -8.67
N PRO A 32 -1.09 -15.10 -8.85
CA PRO A 32 -0.92 -16.08 -7.77
C PRO A 32 0.47 -16.07 -7.12
N ASP A 33 1.50 -15.73 -7.89
CA ASP A 33 2.90 -15.71 -7.42
C ASP A 33 3.40 -14.30 -7.10
N ILE A 34 2.52 -13.38 -6.75
CA ILE A 34 2.89 -11.98 -6.45
C ILE A 34 3.95 -11.89 -5.37
N THR A 35 4.85 -10.93 -5.52
CA THR A 35 5.80 -10.51 -4.49
C THR A 35 5.50 -9.05 -4.12
N VAL A 36 5.42 -8.77 -2.82
CA VAL A 36 5.09 -7.42 -2.32
C VAL A 36 6.10 -6.99 -1.27
N ALA A 37 6.68 -5.80 -1.43
CA ALA A 37 7.67 -5.26 -0.49
C ALA A 37 7.45 -3.77 -0.24
N TYR A 38 7.29 -3.39 1.04
CA TYR A 38 7.09 -2.01 1.49
C TYR A 38 7.71 -1.80 2.86
N PRO A 39 8.14 -0.55 3.19
CA PRO A 39 8.73 -0.25 4.50
C PRO A 39 7.85 -0.59 5.71
N LEU A 40 6.53 -0.42 5.60
CA LEU A 40 5.62 -0.73 6.72
C LEU A 40 5.32 -2.23 6.86
N LEU A 41 5.70 -3.06 5.89
CA LEU A 41 5.60 -4.51 6.00
C LEU A 41 6.87 -5.05 6.66
N PRO A 42 6.75 -5.95 7.65
CA PRO A 42 7.93 -6.47 8.36
C PRO A 42 8.85 -7.31 7.48
N GLU A 43 8.30 -7.92 6.42
CA GLU A 43 9.05 -8.74 5.49
C GLU A 43 8.39 -8.76 4.12
N THR A 44 9.12 -9.22 3.10
CA THR A 44 8.58 -9.40 1.75
C THR A 44 7.49 -10.47 1.78
N VAL A 45 6.35 -10.16 1.14
CA VAL A 45 5.21 -11.06 1.05
C VAL A 45 5.30 -11.86 -0.25
N HIS A 46 5.13 -13.16 -0.17
CA HIS A 46 5.19 -14.07 -1.31
C HIS A 46 3.85 -14.79 -1.48
N GLY A 47 3.25 -14.62 -2.65
CA GLY A 47 2.01 -15.31 -3.04
C GLY A 47 0.74 -14.54 -2.71
N ARG A 48 -0.28 -14.77 -3.54
CA ARG A 48 -1.57 -14.09 -3.43
C ARG A 48 -2.27 -14.38 -2.10
N GLU A 49 -2.19 -15.61 -1.59
CA GLU A 49 -2.87 -15.97 -0.35
C GLU A 49 -2.25 -15.24 0.86
N ALA A 50 -0.92 -15.14 0.92
CA ALA A 50 -0.25 -14.36 1.96
C ALA A 50 -0.59 -12.87 1.83
N PHE A 51 -0.70 -12.36 0.61
CA PHE A 51 -1.08 -10.97 0.36
C PHE A 51 -2.51 -10.69 0.80
N LYS A 52 -3.44 -11.62 0.61
CA LYS A 52 -4.82 -11.50 1.12
C LYS A 52 -4.84 -11.30 2.63
N GLN A 53 -3.96 -11.96 3.37
CA GLN A 53 -3.84 -11.79 4.82
C GLN A 53 -3.35 -10.38 5.18
N VAL A 54 -2.40 -9.84 4.43
CA VAL A 54 -1.93 -8.45 4.60
C VAL A 54 -3.08 -7.47 4.38
N LEU A 55 -3.85 -7.67 3.31
CA LEU A 55 -5.02 -6.81 3.01
C LEU A 55 -6.06 -6.87 4.13
N ALA A 56 -6.33 -8.07 4.67
CA ALA A 56 -7.28 -8.23 5.77
C ALA A 56 -6.80 -7.51 7.04
N GLN A 57 -5.51 -7.60 7.35
CA GLN A 57 -4.93 -6.90 8.50
C GLN A 57 -4.99 -5.39 8.33
N LEU A 58 -4.71 -4.90 7.13
CA LEU A 58 -4.78 -3.46 6.82
C LEU A 58 -6.21 -2.94 6.93
N GLN A 59 -7.18 -3.69 6.43
CA GLN A 59 -8.61 -3.36 6.55
C GLN A 59 -9.07 -3.36 8.01
N ALA A 60 -8.61 -4.30 8.81
CA ALA A 60 -8.94 -4.35 10.24
C ALA A 60 -8.35 -3.16 11.00
N ALA A 61 -7.13 -2.75 10.63
CA ALA A 61 -6.47 -1.59 11.25
C ALA A 61 -7.11 -0.27 10.82
N LEU A 62 -7.49 -0.14 9.54
CA LEU A 62 -8.02 1.07 8.93
C LEU A 62 -9.31 0.73 8.16
N PRO A 63 -10.45 0.53 8.85
CA PRO A 63 -11.69 0.08 8.18
C PRO A 63 -12.23 1.05 7.13
N ASP A 64 -11.90 2.33 7.25
CA ASP A 64 -12.31 3.39 6.32
C ASP A 64 -11.21 3.74 5.31
N LEU A 65 -10.24 2.85 5.11
CA LEU A 65 -9.11 3.08 4.21
C LEU A 65 -9.56 3.45 2.80
N ARG A 66 -8.92 4.47 2.24
CA ARG A 66 -9.10 4.91 0.85
C ARG A 66 -7.76 5.14 0.19
N GLY A 67 -7.67 4.68 -1.06
CA GLY A 67 -6.50 4.92 -1.91
C GLY A 67 -6.83 5.88 -3.04
N THR A 68 -5.91 6.79 -3.32
CA THR A 68 -5.97 7.69 -4.45
C THR A 68 -4.72 7.52 -5.28
N VAL A 69 -4.88 7.37 -6.59
CA VAL A 69 -3.75 7.36 -7.54
C VAL A 69 -3.50 8.79 -8.00
N ASP A 70 -2.31 9.29 -7.70
CA ASP A 70 -1.94 10.67 -7.99
C ASP A 70 -1.23 10.81 -9.34
N GLU A 71 -0.45 9.79 -9.74
CA GLU A 71 0.30 9.80 -11.00
C GLU A 71 0.63 8.38 -11.44
N VAL A 72 0.60 8.13 -12.75
CA VAL A 72 0.94 6.84 -13.34
C VAL A 72 1.87 7.05 -14.52
N ILE A 73 3.00 6.34 -14.53
CA ILE A 73 3.98 6.34 -15.61
C ILE A 73 4.29 4.89 -15.93
N ALA A 74 4.33 4.52 -17.20
CA ALA A 74 4.61 3.13 -17.59
C ALA A 74 5.63 3.03 -18.70
N GLU A 75 6.44 1.98 -18.62
CA GLU A 75 7.41 1.62 -19.66
C GLU A 75 7.55 0.09 -19.66
N GLY A 76 7.39 -0.53 -20.83
CA GLY A 76 7.45 -1.99 -20.93
C GLY A 76 6.36 -2.64 -20.09
N ASP A 77 6.76 -3.60 -19.26
CA ASP A 77 5.87 -4.32 -18.35
C ASP A 77 5.80 -3.70 -16.95
N LYS A 78 6.42 -2.52 -16.75
CA LYS A 78 6.47 -1.84 -15.45
C LYS A 78 5.60 -0.61 -15.44
N VAL A 79 4.91 -0.41 -14.32
CA VAL A 79 4.07 0.76 -14.08
C VAL A 79 4.49 1.40 -12.77
N VAL A 80 4.84 2.68 -12.82
CA VAL A 80 5.13 3.49 -11.63
C VAL A 80 3.83 4.18 -11.21
N VAL A 81 3.44 4.00 -9.96
CA VAL A 81 2.23 4.60 -9.40
C VAL A 81 2.61 5.44 -8.18
N ARG A 82 2.30 6.73 -8.23
CA ARG A 82 2.38 7.59 -7.05
C ARG A 82 0.99 7.64 -6.42
N TRP A 83 0.90 7.37 -5.14
CA TRP A 83 -0.38 7.16 -4.47
C TRP A 83 -0.44 7.82 -3.10
N THR A 84 -1.67 7.98 -2.61
CA THR A 84 -2.00 8.43 -1.26
C THR A 84 -2.96 7.44 -0.63
N LEU A 85 -2.70 7.03 0.60
CA LEU A 85 -3.63 6.26 1.43
C LEU A 85 -4.04 7.10 2.63
N ALA A 86 -5.30 6.99 3.03
CA ALA A 86 -5.85 7.70 4.19
C ALA A 86 -6.87 6.84 4.90
N GLY A 87 -6.93 6.94 6.22
CA GLY A 87 -7.89 6.20 7.03
C GLY A 87 -7.75 6.55 8.50
N THR A 88 -8.60 5.93 9.33
CA THR A 88 -8.59 6.09 10.78
C THR A 88 -8.15 4.77 11.41
N GLN A 89 -7.12 4.80 12.24
CA GLN A 89 -6.58 3.61 12.88
C GLN A 89 -7.48 3.19 14.05
N ARG A 90 -8.48 2.37 13.75
CA ARG A 90 -9.43 1.85 14.74
C ARG A 90 -9.08 0.47 15.24
N GLY A 91 -8.16 -0.23 14.59
CA GLY A 91 -7.66 -1.54 14.99
C GLY A 91 -6.14 -1.55 15.08
N ALA A 92 -5.58 -2.59 15.70
CA ALA A 92 -4.14 -2.74 15.82
C ALA A 92 -3.48 -2.83 14.43
N PHE A 93 -2.33 -2.20 14.29
CA PHE A 93 -1.48 -2.29 13.11
C PHE A 93 -0.19 -3.01 13.51
N GLY A 94 -0.12 -4.33 13.26
CA GLY A 94 0.97 -5.15 13.79
C GLY A 94 1.05 -5.03 15.31
N PRO A 95 2.22 -4.68 15.88
CA PRO A 95 2.35 -4.49 17.33
C PRO A 95 1.79 -3.16 17.83
N ILE A 96 1.32 -2.28 16.95
CA ILE A 96 0.83 -0.95 17.30
C ILE A 96 -0.65 -1.05 17.70
N PRO A 97 -1.01 -0.75 18.97
CA PRO A 97 -2.41 -0.79 19.37
C PRO A 97 -3.22 0.34 18.70
N ALA A 98 -4.54 0.18 18.66
CA ALA A 98 -5.43 1.16 18.07
C ALA A 98 -5.30 2.52 18.78
N THR A 99 -5.13 3.59 18.00
CA THR A 99 -4.99 4.97 18.49
C THR A 99 -6.27 5.79 18.29
N GLY A 100 -7.14 5.37 17.36
CA GLY A 100 -8.29 6.17 16.93
C GLY A 100 -7.92 7.39 16.11
N LYS A 101 -6.65 7.52 15.72
CA LYS A 101 -6.17 8.70 14.98
C LYS A 101 -6.33 8.53 13.48
N SER A 102 -6.62 9.64 12.79
CA SER A 102 -6.62 9.69 11.34
C SER A 102 -5.18 9.78 10.84
N VAL A 103 -4.89 9.04 9.79
CA VAL A 103 -3.59 9.04 9.13
C VAL A 103 -3.76 9.22 7.62
N ARG A 104 -2.77 9.85 7.02
CA ARG A 104 -2.64 10.00 5.58
C ARG A 104 -1.17 9.89 5.24
N TRP A 105 -0.83 9.00 4.30
CA TRP A 105 0.56 8.87 3.88
C TRP A 105 0.64 8.58 2.39
N THR A 106 1.80 8.83 1.83
CA THR A 106 2.06 8.74 0.41
C THR A 106 3.15 7.72 0.12
N GLY A 107 3.19 7.27 -1.10
CA GLY A 107 4.24 6.38 -1.58
C GLY A 107 4.35 6.37 -3.08
N ILE A 108 5.39 5.70 -3.55
CA ILE A 108 5.64 5.45 -4.96
C ILE A 108 5.93 3.97 -5.11
N SER A 109 5.22 3.31 -6.00
CA SER A 109 5.35 1.88 -6.26
C SER A 109 5.79 1.63 -7.68
N ILE A 110 6.54 0.56 -7.87
CA ILE A 110 6.81 0.00 -9.20
C ILE A 110 6.12 -1.36 -9.24
N CYS A 111 5.11 -1.47 -10.12
CA CYS A 111 4.40 -2.71 -10.37
C CYS A 111 4.91 -3.34 -11.65
N ARG A 112 5.18 -4.65 -11.63
CA ARG A 112 5.46 -5.40 -12.85
C ARG A 112 4.24 -6.22 -13.20
N ILE A 113 3.83 -6.15 -14.48
CA ILE A 113 2.65 -6.83 -15.00
C ILE A 113 3.08 -8.07 -15.79
N ALA A 114 2.46 -9.19 -15.50
CA ALA A 114 2.66 -10.43 -16.25
C ALA A 114 1.32 -11.12 -16.42
N ALA A 115 1.03 -11.58 -17.65
CA ALA A 115 -0.23 -12.24 -17.98
C ALA A 115 -1.48 -11.44 -17.55
N GLY A 116 -1.41 -10.12 -17.66
CA GLY A 116 -2.53 -9.23 -17.30
C GLY A 116 -2.74 -9.05 -15.79
N GLN A 117 -1.77 -9.41 -14.97
CA GLN A 117 -1.85 -9.32 -13.52
C GLN A 117 -0.58 -8.74 -12.93
N VAL A 118 -0.69 -8.13 -11.75
CA VAL A 118 0.47 -7.62 -11.00
C VAL A 118 1.20 -8.80 -10.38
N ILE A 119 2.44 -9.03 -10.78
CA ILE A 119 3.27 -10.11 -10.27
C ILE A 119 4.35 -9.63 -9.30
N ASP A 120 4.68 -8.34 -9.32
CA ASP A 120 5.63 -7.75 -8.37
C ASP A 120 5.17 -6.34 -8.05
N ASP A 121 5.15 -6.00 -6.78
CA ASP A 121 4.77 -4.67 -6.27
C ASP A 121 5.76 -4.26 -5.19
N ARG A 122 6.64 -3.33 -5.57
CA ARG A 122 7.65 -2.79 -4.66
C ARG A 122 7.49 -1.29 -4.56
N GLY A 123 7.50 -0.79 -3.33
CA GLY A 123 7.37 0.64 -3.13
C GLY A 123 8.18 1.18 -1.99
N GLU A 124 8.33 2.49 -2.02
CA GLU A 124 8.78 3.29 -0.90
C GLU A 124 7.62 4.13 -0.44
N GLU A 125 7.47 4.28 0.86
CA GLU A 125 6.34 5.01 1.43
C GLU A 125 6.81 5.85 2.61
N ASP A 126 6.02 6.87 2.94
CA ASP A 126 6.31 7.76 4.07
C ASP A 126 5.95 7.07 5.40
N ALA A 127 6.73 6.06 5.75
CA ALA A 127 6.55 5.31 7.00
C ALA A 127 6.77 6.20 8.22
N LEU A 128 7.74 7.12 8.16
CA LEU A 128 8.02 8.05 9.24
C LEU A 128 6.84 8.99 9.49
N GLY A 129 6.25 9.56 8.44
CA GLY A 129 5.06 10.40 8.56
C GLY A 129 3.87 9.64 9.12
N PHE A 130 3.67 8.39 8.68
CA PHE A 130 2.65 7.50 9.22
C PHE A 130 2.83 7.31 10.75
N MET A 131 4.04 6.97 11.18
CA MET A 131 4.36 6.74 12.58
C MET A 131 4.22 8.01 13.44
N ARG A 132 4.61 9.17 12.88
CA ARG A 132 4.45 10.45 13.56
C ARG A 132 2.99 10.79 13.79
N GLN A 133 2.13 10.58 12.80
CA GLN A 133 0.70 10.84 12.91
C GLN A 133 0.04 9.98 13.98
N LEU A 134 0.54 8.77 14.21
CA LEU A 134 0.06 7.90 15.27
C LEU A 134 0.68 8.22 16.64
N GLY A 135 1.61 9.18 16.71
CA GLY A 135 2.26 9.57 17.95
C GLY A 135 3.35 8.61 18.42
N LEU A 136 3.85 7.75 17.54
CA LEU A 136 4.86 6.73 17.88
C LEU A 136 6.28 7.25 17.76
N VAL A 137 6.47 8.34 17.03
CA VAL A 137 7.76 9.01 16.81
C VAL A 137 7.54 10.50 16.98
N PRO A 138 8.45 11.24 17.67
CA PRO A 138 8.32 12.69 17.82
C PRO A 138 8.31 13.40 16.47
N THR A 139 7.50 14.48 16.35
CA THR A 139 7.62 15.41 15.23
C THR A 139 8.89 16.25 15.39
N PRO A 140 9.38 16.93 14.35
CA PRO A 140 10.56 17.80 14.49
C PRO A 140 10.43 18.82 15.60
N GLU A 141 9.22 19.36 15.85
CA GLU A 141 8.94 20.33 16.91
C GLU A 141 8.98 19.71 18.30
N GLN A 142 8.78 18.40 18.41
CA GLN A 142 8.78 17.62 19.65
C GLN A 142 10.11 16.93 19.92
N ALA A 143 11.03 16.95 18.93
CA ALA A 143 12.32 16.28 19.06
C ALA A 143 13.16 16.93 20.16
N PRO A 144 13.95 16.14 20.94
CA PRO A 144 14.85 16.71 21.95
C PRO A 144 15.87 17.66 21.31
N THR A 145 16.12 18.79 21.98
CA THR A 145 17.18 19.70 21.55
C THR A 145 18.53 19.05 21.79
N PRO A 146 19.44 19.03 20.79
CA PRO A 146 20.80 18.50 21.00
C PRO A 146 21.50 19.26 22.13
N ALA A 147 22.26 18.53 22.93
CA ALA A 147 23.05 19.12 24.02
C ALA A 147 24.24 19.94 23.48
#